data_605e30f4e1d0f05d4587c74e94fb6a0c
#
_entry.id   605e30f4e1d0f05d4587c74e94fb6a0c
#
_cell.length_a   1.000
_cell.length_b   1.000
_cell.length_c   1.000
_cell.angle_alpha   90.00
_cell.angle_beta   90.00
_cell.angle_gamma   90.00
#
_symmetry.space_group_name_H-M   'P 1'
#
loop_
_entity.id
_entity.type
_entity.pdbx_description
1 polymer ?
#
loop_
_entity_poly.entity_id
_entity_poly.type
_entity_poly.pdbx_seq_one_letter_code
_entity_poly.pdbx_strand_id
1 'polypeptide(L)'
;MEDKCEQCGVESETVIHAVWECAMLDEIWEVVPSFEDRRQFAISNTRELISVLHKKKKNLEIMAMVMWTIWYRRNQLRVSSNNFPRSQVLQQATQSLATFQRSQQSLCQPSATPRPPPRAQLSSPQPNCFKLNFNGAIFPELGKAGLGVVINDSQGIVIVSLLEQAPLPFSPNIVEAMAAARALVFA
;
A
#
# COMPACT_ATOMS: atom_id res chain seq x y z
N MET A 1 8.70 16.41 17.51
CA MET A 1 7.46 15.67 17.79
C MET A 1 7.87 14.22 17.94
N GLU A 2 7.55 13.58 19.04
CA GLU A 2 7.84 12.14 19.19
C GLU A 2 6.90 11.38 18.25
N ASP A 3 7.49 10.58 17.35
CA ASP A 3 6.75 9.72 16.41
C ASP A 3 6.14 8.52 17.15
N LYS A 4 5.26 8.77 18.12
CA LYS A 4 4.58 7.71 18.87
C LYS A 4 3.47 7.08 18.04
N CYS A 5 3.37 5.78 18.15
CA CYS A 5 2.32 5.01 17.49
C CYS A 5 0.92 5.49 17.93
N GLU A 6 0.11 5.94 16.99
CA GLU A 6 -1.26 6.42 17.23
C GLU A 6 -2.18 5.35 17.83
N GLN A 7 -1.84 4.07 17.73
CA GLN A 7 -2.68 2.96 18.22
C GLN A 7 -2.37 2.60 19.67
N CYS A 8 -1.11 2.53 20.07
CA CYS A 8 -0.71 2.17 21.43
C CYS A 8 -0.28 3.37 22.28
N GLY A 9 0.13 4.50 21.67
CA GLY A 9 0.58 5.70 22.36
C GLY A 9 1.92 5.58 23.10
N VAL A 10 2.60 4.43 22.99
CA VAL A 10 3.80 4.11 23.81
C VAL A 10 5.05 4.08 22.97
N GLU A 11 5.11 3.20 22.00
CA GLU A 11 6.29 2.93 21.19
C GLU A 11 6.39 3.86 19.97
N SER A 12 7.60 4.04 19.45
CA SER A 12 7.81 4.75 18.17
C SER A 12 7.13 4.03 17.02
N GLU A 13 6.49 4.79 16.11
CA GLU A 13 5.82 4.23 14.96
C GLU A 13 6.82 3.89 13.85
N THR A 14 7.32 2.66 13.86
CA THR A 14 8.08 2.08 12.73
C THR A 14 7.16 1.25 11.84
N VAL A 15 7.60 0.96 10.62
CA VAL A 15 6.84 0.09 9.70
C VAL A 15 6.55 -1.27 10.34
N ILE A 16 7.54 -1.87 11.00
CA ILE A 16 7.38 -3.19 11.63
C ILE A 16 6.47 -3.09 12.88
N HIS A 17 6.60 -2.03 13.67
CA HIS A 17 5.72 -1.79 14.80
C HIS A 17 4.25 -1.65 14.35
N ALA A 18 4.01 -0.89 13.29
CA ALA A 18 2.68 -0.60 12.80
C ALA A 18 1.87 -1.82 12.35
N VAL A 19 2.53 -2.89 11.88
CA VAL A 19 1.86 -4.08 11.32
C VAL A 19 2.17 -5.39 12.04
N TRP A 20 3.18 -5.42 12.92
CA TRP A 20 3.63 -6.63 13.58
C TRP A 20 3.80 -6.48 15.10
N GLU A 21 4.59 -5.52 15.60
CA GLU A 21 5.02 -5.48 17.01
C GLU A 21 4.02 -4.84 17.96
N CYS A 22 3.19 -3.90 17.46
CA CYS A 22 2.28 -3.14 18.30
C CYS A 22 1.41 -4.05 19.19
N ALA A 23 1.36 -3.74 20.49
CA ALA A 23 0.56 -4.49 21.46
C ALA A 23 -0.93 -4.52 21.09
N MET A 24 -1.43 -3.47 20.46
CA MET A 24 -2.81 -3.38 20.01
C MET A 24 -3.16 -4.34 18.87
N LEU A 25 -2.20 -5.08 18.34
CA LEU A 25 -2.38 -6.09 17.29
C LEU A 25 -2.43 -7.51 17.85
N ASP A 26 -2.27 -7.71 19.16
CA ASP A 26 -2.29 -9.06 19.77
C ASP A 26 -3.60 -9.77 19.47
N GLU A 27 -4.74 -9.12 19.69
CA GLU A 27 -6.06 -9.69 19.39
C GLU A 27 -6.26 -10.12 17.94
N ILE A 28 -5.50 -9.52 17.00
CA ILE A 28 -5.54 -9.91 15.58
C ILE A 28 -4.66 -11.13 15.34
N TRP A 29 -3.40 -11.07 15.81
CA TRP A 29 -2.42 -12.11 15.52
C TRP A 29 -2.65 -13.41 16.29
N GLU A 30 -3.25 -13.35 17.49
CA GLU A 30 -3.61 -14.53 18.29
C GLU A 30 -4.62 -15.45 17.59
N VAL A 31 -5.48 -14.87 16.74
CA VAL A 31 -6.47 -15.64 15.98
C VAL A 31 -5.99 -16.05 14.59
N VAL A 32 -4.81 -15.59 14.15
CA VAL A 32 -4.23 -15.97 12.85
C VAL A 32 -3.48 -17.30 13.00
N PRO A 33 -3.91 -18.38 12.31
CA PRO A 33 -3.28 -19.68 12.44
C PRO A 33 -1.76 -19.63 12.21
N SER A 34 -1.01 -20.26 13.09
CA SER A 34 0.47 -20.34 13.08
C SER A 34 1.21 -19.04 13.47
N PHE A 35 0.52 -18.01 13.96
CA PHE A 35 1.14 -16.75 14.39
C PHE A 35 0.82 -16.37 15.84
N GLU A 36 0.24 -17.27 16.61
CA GLU A 36 -0.13 -17.08 18.01
C GLU A 36 1.09 -16.79 18.89
N ASP A 37 2.27 -17.28 18.48
CA ASP A 37 3.56 -17.14 19.16
C ASP A 37 4.40 -15.95 18.63
N ARG A 38 3.80 -15.00 17.91
CA ARG A 38 4.54 -13.94 17.22
C ARG A 38 5.50 -13.15 18.12
N ARG A 39 5.14 -12.95 19.39
CA ARG A 39 5.96 -12.18 20.35
C ARG A 39 7.26 -12.88 20.74
N GLN A 40 7.42 -14.15 20.44
CA GLN A 40 8.67 -14.89 20.65
C GLN A 40 9.74 -14.56 19.60
N PHE A 41 9.35 -13.86 18.50
CA PHE A 41 10.28 -13.46 17.47
C PHE A 41 10.80 -12.06 17.75
N ALA A 42 12.05 -11.94 18.15
CA ALA A 42 12.76 -10.66 18.19
C ALA A 42 13.08 -10.25 16.73
N ILE A 43 12.30 -9.36 16.19
CA ILE A 43 12.37 -8.91 14.79
C ILE A 43 12.67 -7.42 14.77
N SER A 44 13.69 -7.01 14.04
CA SER A 44 14.09 -5.60 13.95
C SER A 44 13.59 -4.91 12.68
N ASN A 45 13.23 -5.68 11.65
CA ASN A 45 12.75 -5.13 10.38
C ASN A 45 11.98 -6.17 9.56
N THR A 46 11.24 -5.70 8.54
CA THR A 46 10.37 -6.53 7.69
C THR A 46 11.15 -7.62 6.93
N ARG A 47 12.39 -7.35 6.51
CA ARG A 47 13.22 -8.36 5.80
C ARG A 47 13.55 -9.53 6.71
N GLU A 48 13.93 -9.25 7.94
CA GLU A 48 14.20 -10.26 8.97
C GLU A 48 12.94 -11.07 9.28
N LEU A 49 11.79 -10.40 9.44
CA LEU A 49 10.50 -11.06 9.62
C LEU A 49 10.23 -12.10 8.52
N ILE A 50 10.30 -11.69 7.26
CA ILE A 50 10.06 -12.59 6.12
C ILE A 50 11.05 -13.77 6.16
N SER A 51 12.34 -13.52 6.41
CA SER A 51 13.37 -14.57 6.49
C SER A 51 13.09 -15.59 7.58
N VAL A 52 12.74 -15.14 8.79
CA VAL A 52 12.44 -16.01 9.93
C VAL A 52 11.19 -16.85 9.66
N LEU A 53 10.12 -16.23 9.17
CA LEU A 53 8.87 -16.93 8.90
C LEU A 53 9.01 -17.93 7.75
N HIS A 54 9.77 -17.59 6.71
CA HIS A 54 10.09 -18.49 5.61
C HIS A 54 10.87 -19.74 6.11
N LYS A 55 11.93 -19.53 6.92
CA LYS A 55 12.69 -20.63 7.56
C LYS A 55 11.81 -21.52 8.42
N LYS A 56 10.84 -20.96 9.12
CA LYS A 56 9.88 -21.68 9.96
C LYS A 56 8.69 -22.26 9.18
N LYS A 57 8.69 -22.15 7.85
CA LYS A 57 7.63 -22.64 6.96
C LYS A 57 6.23 -22.12 7.33
N LYS A 58 6.15 -20.90 7.87
CA LYS A 58 4.88 -20.22 8.16
C LYS A 58 4.20 -19.81 6.85
N ASN A 59 2.88 -19.69 6.89
CA ASN A 59 2.10 -19.25 5.71
C ASN A 59 2.31 -17.75 5.45
N LEU A 60 3.17 -17.40 4.49
CA LEU A 60 3.50 -16.04 4.13
C LEU A 60 2.36 -15.32 3.40
N GLU A 61 1.49 -16.05 2.70
CA GLU A 61 0.37 -15.42 1.97
C GLU A 61 -0.64 -14.84 2.95
N ILE A 62 -1.08 -15.64 3.92
CA ILE A 62 -2.02 -15.12 4.94
C ILE A 62 -1.38 -14.02 5.78
N MET A 63 -0.09 -14.14 6.14
CA MET A 63 0.63 -13.10 6.84
C MET A 63 0.59 -11.78 6.05
N ALA A 64 0.97 -11.81 4.77
CA ALA A 64 0.99 -10.62 3.92
C ALA A 64 -0.40 -9.97 3.81
N MET A 65 -1.46 -10.78 3.66
CA MET A 65 -2.84 -10.28 3.59
C MET A 65 -3.31 -9.69 4.91
N VAL A 66 -2.94 -10.27 6.05
CA VAL A 66 -3.25 -9.72 7.38
C VAL A 66 -2.51 -8.40 7.59
N MET A 67 -1.20 -8.33 7.29
CA MET A 67 -0.41 -7.09 7.39
C MET A 67 -0.99 -5.99 6.50
N TRP A 68 -1.36 -6.33 5.25
CA TRP A 68 -2.01 -5.38 4.34
C TRP A 68 -3.36 -4.88 4.90
N THR A 69 -4.16 -5.77 5.47
CA THR A 69 -5.48 -5.42 6.04
C THR A 69 -5.32 -4.53 7.28
N ILE A 70 -4.32 -4.79 8.13
CA ILE A 70 -3.96 -3.93 9.26
C ILE A 70 -3.56 -2.54 8.77
N TRP A 71 -2.66 -2.46 7.78
CA TRP A 71 -2.22 -1.20 7.18
C TRP A 71 -3.39 -0.44 6.55
N TYR A 72 -4.23 -1.12 5.77
CA TYR A 72 -5.42 -0.53 5.16
C TYR A 72 -6.35 0.05 6.23
N ARG A 73 -6.64 -0.72 7.29
CA ARG A 73 -7.44 -0.26 8.41
C ARG A 73 -6.86 0.99 9.08
N ARG A 74 -5.56 1.05 9.31
CA ARG A 74 -4.89 2.23 9.87
C ARG A 74 -5.04 3.46 8.99
N ASN A 75 -4.86 3.30 7.69
CA ASN A 75 -5.06 4.39 6.72
C ASN A 75 -6.52 4.87 6.71
N GLN A 76 -7.48 3.95 6.78
CA GLN A 76 -8.89 4.34 6.87
C GLN A 76 -9.19 5.17 8.12
N LEU A 77 -8.57 4.86 9.25
CA LEU A 77 -8.73 5.67 10.47
C LEU A 77 -8.21 7.11 10.31
N ARG A 78 -7.17 7.31 9.49
CA ARG A 78 -6.62 8.64 9.22
C ARG A 78 -7.45 9.46 8.23
N VAL A 79 -8.13 8.80 7.29
CA VAL A 79 -8.82 9.46 6.16
C VAL A 79 -10.33 9.54 6.39
N SER A 80 -10.91 8.58 7.10
CA SER A 80 -12.36 8.49 7.32
C SER A 80 -12.70 7.96 8.70
N SER A 81 -13.84 8.41 9.23
CA SER A 81 -14.37 7.92 10.51
C SER A 81 -14.96 6.51 10.42
N ASN A 82 -15.10 5.94 9.23
CA ASN A 82 -15.73 4.64 9.02
C ASN A 82 -14.68 3.55 8.93
N ASN A 83 -14.58 2.75 10.00
CA ASN A 83 -13.61 1.68 10.09
C ASN A 83 -14.26 0.39 10.63
N PHE A 84 -13.78 -0.74 10.14
CA PHE A 84 -14.21 -2.04 10.64
C PHE A 84 -13.43 -2.44 11.91
N PRO A 85 -14.03 -3.22 12.83
CA PRO A 85 -13.40 -3.64 14.07
C PRO A 85 -12.20 -4.57 13.79
N ARG A 86 -11.23 -4.61 14.73
CA ARG A 86 -10.03 -5.45 14.62
C ARG A 86 -10.36 -6.94 14.50
N SER A 87 -11.41 -7.40 15.15
CA SER A 87 -11.91 -8.78 15.06
C SER A 87 -12.27 -9.25 13.67
N GLN A 88 -12.52 -8.32 12.73
CA GLN A 88 -12.83 -8.64 11.33
C GLN A 88 -11.60 -8.69 10.42
N VAL A 89 -10.42 -8.32 10.91
CA VAL A 89 -9.19 -8.26 10.10
C VAL A 89 -8.88 -9.63 9.47
N LEU A 90 -8.90 -10.71 10.24
CA LEU A 90 -8.64 -12.05 9.71
C LEU A 90 -9.66 -12.46 8.65
N GLN A 91 -10.93 -12.20 8.88
CA GLN A 91 -11.99 -12.49 7.92
C GLN A 91 -11.77 -11.74 6.59
N GLN A 92 -11.48 -10.44 6.66
CA GLN A 92 -11.21 -9.63 5.47
C GLN A 92 -9.94 -10.09 4.72
N ALA A 93 -8.88 -10.40 5.47
CA ALA A 93 -7.64 -10.91 4.90
C ALA A 93 -7.85 -12.24 4.17
N THR A 94 -8.58 -13.18 4.77
CA THR A 94 -8.87 -14.48 4.15
C THR A 94 -9.78 -14.37 2.93
N GLN A 95 -10.77 -13.50 2.94
CA GLN A 95 -11.62 -13.22 1.77
C GLN A 95 -10.80 -12.63 0.61
N SER A 96 -9.93 -11.66 0.91
CA SER A 96 -9.06 -11.05 -0.10
C SER A 96 -8.09 -12.06 -0.70
N LEU A 97 -7.48 -12.92 0.14
CA LEU A 97 -6.60 -14.00 -0.30
C LEU A 97 -7.35 -14.98 -1.21
N ALA A 98 -8.54 -15.42 -0.81
CA ALA A 98 -9.36 -16.34 -1.61
C ALA A 98 -9.74 -15.72 -2.97
N THR A 99 -10.06 -14.44 -3.00
CA THR A 99 -10.37 -13.71 -4.25
C THR A 99 -9.15 -13.64 -5.17
N PHE A 100 -7.99 -13.33 -4.61
CA PHE A 100 -6.72 -13.31 -5.34
C PHE A 100 -6.39 -14.69 -5.94
N GLN A 101 -6.48 -15.75 -5.14
CA GLN A 101 -6.19 -17.12 -5.59
C GLN A 101 -7.16 -17.59 -6.68
N ARG A 102 -8.45 -17.26 -6.59
CA ARG A 102 -9.42 -17.54 -7.67
C ARG A 102 -9.09 -16.82 -8.96
N SER A 103 -8.68 -15.56 -8.88
CA SER A 103 -8.26 -14.80 -10.06
C SER A 103 -7.04 -15.42 -10.74
N GLN A 104 -6.09 -15.92 -9.97
CA GLN A 104 -4.90 -16.61 -10.46
C GLN A 104 -5.29 -17.94 -11.16
N GLN A 105 -6.18 -18.72 -10.57
CA GLN A 105 -6.63 -19.99 -11.16
C GLN A 105 -7.37 -19.78 -12.47
N SER A 106 -8.17 -18.71 -12.59
CA SER A 106 -8.85 -18.35 -13.84
C SER A 106 -7.87 -17.97 -14.96
N LEU A 107 -6.70 -17.44 -14.61
CA LEU A 107 -5.64 -17.10 -15.57
C LEU A 107 -4.84 -18.34 -16.03
N CYS A 108 -4.82 -19.41 -15.24
CA CYS A 108 -4.10 -20.65 -15.54
C CYS A 108 -4.93 -21.67 -16.34
N GLN A 109 -6.24 -21.47 -16.52
CA GLN A 109 -7.02 -22.33 -17.42
C GLN A 109 -6.69 -21.98 -18.86
N PRO A 110 -6.33 -22.98 -19.74
CA PRO A 110 -6.16 -22.72 -21.14
C PRO A 110 -7.51 -22.34 -21.76
N SER A 111 -7.82 -21.08 -21.79
CA SER A 111 -8.99 -20.53 -22.45
C SER A 111 -8.79 -20.69 -23.96
N ALA A 112 -9.72 -21.37 -24.64
CA ALA A 112 -9.79 -21.43 -26.10
C ALA A 112 -10.21 -20.08 -26.73
N THR A 113 -10.36 -19.02 -25.92
CA THR A 113 -10.56 -17.66 -26.40
C THR A 113 -9.22 -16.97 -26.65
N PRO A 114 -9.12 -16.12 -27.70
CA PRO A 114 -7.91 -15.37 -27.97
C PRO A 114 -7.44 -14.66 -26.69
N ARG A 115 -6.20 -14.94 -26.27
CA ARG A 115 -5.58 -14.28 -25.11
C ARG A 115 -5.75 -12.78 -25.28
N PRO A 116 -6.37 -12.06 -24.32
CA PRO A 116 -6.35 -10.61 -24.38
C PRO A 116 -4.89 -10.17 -24.52
N PRO A 117 -4.60 -9.13 -25.31
CA PRO A 117 -3.23 -8.68 -25.53
C PRO A 117 -2.54 -8.54 -24.16
N PRO A 118 -1.26 -8.93 -24.05
CA PRO A 118 -0.53 -8.83 -22.79
C PRO A 118 -0.78 -7.44 -22.21
N ARG A 119 -1.18 -7.38 -20.94
CA ARG A 119 -1.34 -6.09 -20.25
C ARG A 119 -0.11 -5.27 -20.56
N ALA A 120 -0.31 -4.07 -21.10
CA ALA A 120 0.79 -3.19 -21.44
C ALA A 120 1.73 -3.12 -20.24
N GLN A 121 2.90 -3.77 -20.36
CA GLN A 121 3.96 -3.57 -19.37
C GLN A 121 4.26 -2.07 -19.41
N LEU A 122 4.46 -1.47 -18.26
CA LEU A 122 4.97 -0.11 -18.15
C LEU A 122 6.36 -0.09 -18.82
N SER A 123 6.35 -0.01 -20.14
CA SER A 123 7.58 0.11 -20.93
C SER A 123 8.05 1.56 -20.90
N SER A 124 9.33 1.75 -21.06
CA SER A 124 9.88 3.06 -21.36
C SER A 124 9.19 3.61 -22.61
N PRO A 125 8.94 4.91 -22.71
CA PRO A 125 8.36 5.50 -23.90
C PRO A 125 9.25 5.24 -25.13
N GLN A 126 8.65 5.29 -26.31
CA GLN A 126 9.40 5.16 -27.56
C GLN A 126 10.44 6.31 -27.70
N PRO A 127 11.49 6.13 -28.51
CA PRO A 127 12.41 7.23 -28.82
C PRO A 127 11.64 8.49 -29.24
N ASN A 128 12.02 9.64 -28.73
CA ASN A 128 11.36 10.95 -28.88
C ASN A 128 9.97 11.09 -28.25
N CYS A 129 9.58 10.13 -27.41
CA CYS A 129 8.41 10.24 -26.55
C CYS A 129 8.83 10.39 -25.09
N PHE A 130 7.99 11.08 -24.30
CA PHE A 130 8.22 11.31 -22.88
C PHE A 130 7.13 10.61 -22.07
N LYS A 131 7.52 10.10 -20.92
CA LYS A 131 6.58 9.53 -19.95
C LYS A 131 6.29 10.55 -18.87
N LEU A 132 5.03 10.93 -18.77
CA LEU A 132 4.53 11.83 -17.75
C LEU A 132 3.97 11.02 -16.59
N ASN A 133 4.51 11.21 -15.40
CA ASN A 133 4.00 10.65 -14.15
C ASN A 133 3.51 11.80 -13.28
N PHE A 134 2.35 11.64 -12.66
CA PHE A 134 1.80 12.62 -11.74
C PHE A 134 1.16 11.90 -10.55
N ASN A 135 1.06 12.63 -9.43
CA ASN A 135 0.42 12.14 -8.22
C ASN A 135 0.00 13.33 -7.34
N GLY A 136 -1.02 13.13 -6.51
CA GLY A 136 -1.49 14.08 -5.55
C GLY A 136 -1.33 13.60 -4.11
N ALA A 137 -1.03 14.51 -3.18
CA ALA A 137 -0.94 14.24 -1.76
C ALA A 137 -1.84 15.18 -0.97
N ILE A 138 -2.41 14.71 0.14
CA ILE A 138 -3.28 15.48 1.02
C ILE A 138 -2.58 15.73 2.35
N PHE A 139 -2.61 16.99 2.80
CA PHE A 139 -2.09 17.44 4.09
C PHE A 139 -3.21 18.15 4.86
N PRO A 140 -4.12 17.41 5.52
CA PRO A 140 -5.30 17.96 6.18
C PRO A 140 -4.94 18.98 7.28
N GLU A 141 -3.89 18.69 8.03
CA GLU A 141 -3.45 19.56 9.14
C GLU A 141 -2.96 20.94 8.64
N LEU A 142 -2.52 21.00 7.37
CA LEU A 142 -2.07 22.23 6.74
C LEU A 142 -3.16 22.92 5.88
N GLY A 143 -4.32 22.27 5.72
CA GLY A 143 -5.35 22.72 4.79
C GLY A 143 -4.88 22.77 3.34
N LYS A 144 -3.93 21.91 2.95
CA LYS A 144 -3.26 21.93 1.65
C LYS A 144 -3.24 20.58 0.97
N ALA A 145 -3.06 20.61 -0.35
CA ALA A 145 -2.70 19.47 -1.18
C ALA A 145 -1.35 19.72 -1.86
N GLY A 146 -0.60 18.67 -2.12
CA GLY A 146 0.61 18.69 -2.93
C GLY A 146 0.35 18.04 -4.29
N LEU A 147 0.84 18.65 -5.36
CA LEU A 147 0.78 18.13 -6.72
C LEU A 147 2.20 17.84 -7.17
N GLY A 148 2.46 16.60 -7.60
CA GLY A 148 3.76 16.16 -8.09
C GLY A 148 3.68 15.73 -9.55
N VAL A 149 4.66 16.15 -10.36
CA VAL A 149 4.82 15.76 -11.77
C VAL A 149 6.28 15.41 -12.01
N VAL A 150 6.52 14.32 -12.73
CA VAL A 150 7.85 13.90 -13.19
C VAL A 150 7.76 13.50 -14.66
N ILE A 151 8.64 14.04 -15.47
CA ILE A 151 8.77 13.72 -16.90
C ILE A 151 10.07 12.95 -17.11
N ASN A 152 9.97 11.75 -17.68
CA ASN A 152 11.09 10.88 -18.02
C ASN A 152 11.22 10.72 -19.53
N ASP A 153 12.47 10.56 -19.99
CA ASP A 153 12.75 10.19 -21.38
C ASP A 153 12.59 8.67 -21.65
N SER A 154 12.92 8.25 -22.85
CA SER A 154 12.90 6.85 -23.27
C SER A 154 13.92 5.96 -22.55
N GLN A 155 14.90 6.53 -21.90
CA GLN A 155 15.91 5.82 -21.07
C GLN A 155 15.50 5.76 -19.59
N GLY A 156 14.37 6.40 -19.22
CA GLY A 156 13.90 6.49 -17.83
C GLY A 156 14.59 7.61 -17.03
N ILE A 157 15.38 8.46 -17.69
CA ILE A 157 16.05 9.59 -17.03
C ILE A 157 15.01 10.70 -16.79
N VAL A 158 14.99 11.24 -15.58
CA VAL A 158 14.16 12.39 -15.24
C VAL A 158 14.70 13.62 -15.93
N ILE A 159 13.90 14.21 -16.81
CA ILE A 159 14.25 15.46 -17.52
C ILE A 159 13.85 16.65 -16.68
N VAL A 160 12.65 16.62 -16.11
CA VAL A 160 12.10 17.72 -15.32
C VAL A 160 11.08 17.18 -14.31
N SER A 161 10.94 17.89 -13.19
CA SER A 161 9.94 17.63 -12.17
C SER A 161 9.30 18.93 -11.68
N LEU A 162 8.05 18.83 -11.23
CA LEU A 162 7.30 19.91 -10.61
C LEU A 162 6.75 19.43 -9.27
N LEU A 163 6.89 20.29 -8.25
CA LEU A 163 6.20 20.17 -6.97
C LEU A 163 5.46 21.47 -6.70
N GLU A 164 4.16 21.39 -6.52
CA GLU A 164 3.30 22.56 -6.30
C GLU A 164 2.35 22.30 -5.12
N GLN A 165 2.02 23.35 -4.37
CA GLN A 165 1.01 23.30 -3.33
C GLN A 165 -0.27 23.96 -3.82
N ALA A 166 -1.41 23.34 -3.49
CA ALA A 166 -2.75 23.86 -3.76
C ALA A 166 -3.59 23.88 -2.47
N PRO A 167 -4.67 24.67 -2.42
CA PRO A 167 -5.66 24.55 -1.34
C PRO A 167 -6.23 23.14 -1.28
N LEU A 168 -6.54 22.67 -0.07
CA LEU A 168 -7.10 21.34 0.14
C LEU A 168 -8.49 21.24 -0.49
N PRO A 169 -8.70 20.36 -1.49
CA PRO A 169 -10.02 20.13 -2.06
C PRO A 169 -10.84 19.13 -1.20
N PHE A 170 -12.12 19.02 -1.52
CA PHE A 170 -13.09 18.21 -0.77
C PHE A 170 -12.86 16.69 -0.83
N SER A 171 -12.05 16.20 -1.78
CA SER A 171 -11.78 14.77 -1.88
C SER A 171 -10.41 14.46 -2.48
N PRO A 172 -9.82 13.28 -2.16
CA PRO A 172 -8.58 12.80 -2.75
C PRO A 172 -8.63 12.71 -4.28
N ASN A 173 -9.76 12.31 -4.85
CA ASN A 173 -9.92 12.18 -6.31
C ASN A 173 -9.76 13.52 -7.03
N ILE A 174 -10.13 14.63 -6.37
CA ILE A 174 -9.92 15.97 -6.94
C ILE A 174 -8.44 16.32 -6.96
N VAL A 175 -7.67 15.93 -5.93
CA VAL A 175 -6.21 16.15 -5.90
C VAL A 175 -5.53 15.41 -7.05
N GLU A 176 -5.92 14.16 -7.30
CA GLU A 176 -5.42 13.37 -8.43
C GLU A 176 -5.77 14.02 -9.78
N ALA A 177 -7.01 14.48 -9.93
CA ALA A 177 -7.44 15.20 -11.14
C ALA A 177 -6.67 16.53 -11.33
N MET A 178 -6.42 17.26 -10.24
CA MET A 178 -5.61 18.48 -10.27
C MET A 178 -4.16 18.17 -10.67
N ALA A 179 -3.57 17.10 -10.13
CA ALA A 179 -2.22 16.68 -10.50
C ALA A 179 -2.14 16.30 -11.98
N ALA A 180 -3.14 15.57 -12.50
CA ALA A 180 -3.25 15.23 -13.92
C ALA A 180 -3.37 16.48 -14.80
N ALA A 181 -4.27 17.40 -14.46
CA ALA A 181 -4.45 18.66 -15.20
C ALA A 181 -3.17 19.50 -15.19
N ARG A 182 -2.51 19.60 -14.04
CA ARG A 182 -1.25 20.34 -13.88
C ARG A 182 -0.13 19.71 -14.70
N ALA A 183 -0.08 18.39 -14.75
CA ALA A 183 0.87 17.63 -15.55
C ALA A 183 0.74 17.93 -17.04
N LEU A 184 -0.49 17.99 -17.57
CA LEU A 184 -0.75 18.32 -18.98
C LEU A 184 -0.38 19.77 -19.35
N VAL A 185 -0.50 20.68 -18.40
CA VAL A 185 -0.10 22.10 -18.63
C VAL A 185 1.41 22.27 -18.54
N PHE A 186 2.07 21.40 -17.76
CA PHE A 186 3.52 21.47 -17.52
C PHE A 186 4.33 20.80 -18.63
N ALA A 187 3.76 19.85 -19.36
CA ALA A 187 4.39 19.12 -20.46
C ALA A 187 4.45 19.92 -21.75
#